data_45ecf84c7eb49a510b615a38ed6b3db4
#
_entry.id   45ecf84c7eb49a510b615a38ed6b3db4
#
_cell.length_a   1.000
_cell.length_b   1.000
_cell.length_c   1.000
_cell.angle_alpha   90.00
_cell.angle_beta   90.00
_cell.angle_gamma   90.00
#
_symmetry.space_group_name_H-M   'P 1'
#
loop_
_entity.id
_entity.type
_entity.pdbx_description
1 polymer ?
#
loop_
_entity_poly.entity_id
_entity_poly.type
_entity_poly.pdbx_seq_one_letter_code
_entity_poly.pdbx_strand_id
1 'polypeptide(L)'
;MILEVRTYTAQTGGGTARWLDYYEKNGLPAQQRHLGGLVGFFTTEIGPLNQIIHMWRYESLADREARRAALYKDPEWQAFLKNGPQPSPLITQESKILVPTPFSPMK
;
A
#
# COMPACT_ATOMS: atom_id res chain seq x y z
N MET A 1 7.01 17.19 3.91
CA MET A 1 6.62 15.87 3.38
C MET A 1 5.21 15.49 3.83
N ILE A 2 4.62 14.51 3.19
CA ILE A 2 3.38 13.87 3.61
C ILE A 2 3.61 12.37 3.75
N LEU A 3 2.79 11.72 4.57
CA LEU A 3 2.84 10.27 4.78
C LEU A 3 1.47 9.69 4.45
N GLU A 4 1.42 8.76 3.52
CA GLU A 4 0.19 8.01 3.24
C GLU A 4 0.20 6.73 4.07
N VAL A 5 -0.87 6.51 4.84
CA VAL A 5 -1.07 5.28 5.61
C VAL A 5 -2.28 4.56 5.02
N ARG A 6 -2.04 3.38 4.47
CA ARG A 6 -3.08 2.56 3.85
C ARG A 6 -3.36 1.37 4.75
N THR A 7 -4.64 1.14 5.03
CA THR A 7 -5.09 0.02 5.87
C THR A 7 -6.05 -0.83 5.06
N TYR A 8 -5.70 -2.08 4.84
CA TYR A 8 -6.53 -3.05 4.15
C TYR A 8 -7.02 -4.08 5.15
N THR A 9 -8.29 -4.44 5.07
CA THR A 9 -8.85 -5.54 5.85
C THR A 9 -9.08 -6.72 4.92
N ALA A 10 -8.55 -7.88 5.29
CA ALA A 10 -8.60 -9.09 4.48
C ALA A 10 -9.62 -10.09 5.03
N GLN A 11 -10.00 -11.06 4.21
CA GLN A 11 -10.85 -12.17 4.61
C GLN A 11 -10.18 -13.04 5.65
N THR A 12 -10.96 -13.57 6.60
CA THR A 12 -10.48 -14.60 7.51
C THR A 12 -10.11 -15.87 6.72
N GLY A 13 -9.37 -16.77 7.36
CA GLY A 13 -8.99 -18.02 6.71
C GLY A 13 -7.88 -17.89 5.71
N GLY A 14 -6.91 -17.00 5.99
CA GLY A 14 -5.70 -16.88 5.19
C GLY A 14 -5.72 -15.80 4.13
N GLY A 15 -6.70 -14.89 4.15
CA GLY A 15 -6.78 -13.81 3.17
C GLY A 15 -5.57 -12.87 3.21
N THR A 16 -5.08 -12.55 4.41
CA THR A 16 -3.89 -11.71 4.59
C THR A 16 -2.67 -12.33 3.91
N ALA A 17 -2.37 -13.59 4.23
CA ALA A 17 -1.22 -14.29 3.65
C ALA A 17 -1.34 -14.43 2.13
N ARG A 18 -2.53 -14.72 1.65
CA ARG A 18 -2.79 -14.90 0.22
C ARG A 18 -2.58 -13.60 -0.55
N TRP A 19 -3.05 -12.47 -0.01
CA TRP A 19 -2.85 -11.18 -0.65
C TRP A 19 -1.38 -10.77 -0.62
N LEU A 20 -0.72 -10.91 0.53
CA LEU A 20 0.69 -10.52 0.68
C LEU A 20 1.60 -11.32 -0.25
N ASP A 21 1.36 -12.63 -0.38
CA ASP A 21 2.16 -13.46 -1.27
C ASP A 21 2.04 -13.00 -2.73
N TYR A 22 0.82 -12.76 -3.19
CA TYR A 22 0.57 -12.27 -4.53
C TYR A 22 1.17 -10.88 -4.74
N TYR A 23 0.95 -9.97 -3.79
CA TYR A 23 1.43 -8.59 -3.89
C TYR A 23 2.96 -8.51 -3.91
N GLU A 24 3.64 -9.22 -3.04
CA GLU A 24 5.10 -9.18 -2.97
C GLU A 24 5.74 -9.55 -4.30
N LYS A 25 5.19 -10.56 -4.97
CA LYS A 25 5.72 -11.05 -6.24
C LYS A 25 5.34 -10.20 -7.43
N ASN A 26 4.12 -9.68 -7.45
CA ASN A 26 3.52 -9.12 -8.67
C ASN A 26 3.23 -7.62 -8.58
N GLY A 27 3.12 -7.04 -7.39
CA GLY A 27 2.76 -5.62 -7.22
C GLY A 27 3.88 -4.78 -6.63
N LEU A 28 4.56 -5.29 -5.63
CA LEU A 28 5.58 -4.53 -4.91
C LEU A 28 6.71 -3.99 -5.80
N PRO A 29 7.27 -4.77 -6.75
CA PRO A 29 8.37 -4.24 -7.58
C PRO A 29 7.98 -2.97 -8.33
N ALA A 30 6.83 -2.97 -9.00
CA ALA A 30 6.36 -1.79 -9.72
C ALA A 30 6.05 -0.65 -8.76
N GLN A 31 5.42 -0.94 -7.64
CA GLN A 31 5.07 0.06 -6.65
C GLN A 31 6.30 0.74 -6.06
N GLN A 32 7.33 -0.01 -5.68
CA GLN A 32 8.58 0.56 -5.20
C GLN A 32 9.29 1.39 -6.26
N ARG A 33 9.26 0.93 -7.50
CA ARG A 33 9.90 1.62 -8.62
C ARG A 33 9.32 3.00 -8.87
N HIS A 34 8.00 3.14 -8.79
CA HIS A 34 7.31 4.39 -9.08
C HIS A 34 7.04 5.25 -7.86
N LEU A 35 6.64 4.65 -6.73
CA LEU A 35 6.34 5.42 -5.53
C LEU A 35 7.59 5.75 -4.72
N GLY A 36 8.52 4.82 -4.61
CA GLY A 36 9.87 5.02 -4.08
C GLY A 36 9.98 5.18 -2.57
N GLY A 37 9.01 5.74 -1.90
CA GLY A 37 9.11 6.12 -0.49
C GLY A 37 8.48 5.15 0.49
N LEU A 38 8.66 3.84 0.32
CA LEU A 38 8.11 2.86 1.26
C LEU A 38 8.76 3.03 2.64
N VAL A 39 7.93 3.33 3.64
CA VAL A 39 8.36 3.47 5.04
C VAL A 39 8.27 2.14 5.77
N GLY A 40 7.20 1.38 5.54
CA GLY A 40 7.04 0.08 6.16
C GLY A 40 5.78 -0.62 5.68
N PHE A 41 5.73 -1.93 5.92
CA PHE A 41 4.63 -2.81 5.55
C PHE A 41 4.39 -3.75 6.70
N PHE A 42 3.18 -3.72 7.30
CA PHE A 42 2.92 -4.37 8.57
C PHE A 42 1.64 -5.19 8.52
N THR A 43 1.58 -6.21 9.37
CA THR A 43 0.33 -6.92 9.70
C THR A 43 0.07 -6.76 11.19
N THR A 44 -1.19 -6.92 11.59
CA THR A 44 -1.57 -6.83 12.99
C THR A 44 -1.21 -8.11 13.73
N GLU A 45 -0.39 -8.00 14.79
CA GLU A 45 -0.08 -9.12 15.69
C GLU A 45 -1.14 -9.24 16.77
N ILE A 46 -1.51 -8.10 17.39
CA ILE A 46 -2.54 -8.04 18.43
C ILE A 46 -3.47 -6.89 18.09
N GLY A 47 -4.75 -7.15 17.97
CA GLY A 47 -5.77 -6.17 17.59
C GLY A 47 -6.62 -6.72 16.45
N PRO A 48 -7.07 -5.88 15.50
CA PRO A 48 -7.79 -6.35 14.31
C PRO A 48 -6.88 -7.22 13.45
N LEU A 49 -7.01 -8.55 13.58
CA LEU A 49 -6.01 -9.50 13.11
C LEU A 49 -5.85 -9.62 11.61
N ASN A 50 -6.85 -9.22 10.83
CA ASN A 50 -6.80 -9.41 9.38
C ASN A 50 -6.47 -8.12 8.64
N GLN A 51 -5.71 -7.23 9.27
CA GLN A 51 -5.33 -5.96 8.67
C GLN A 51 -3.88 -5.97 8.19
N ILE A 52 -3.70 -5.30 7.06
CA ILE A 52 -2.41 -5.00 6.44
C ILE A 52 -2.28 -3.50 6.43
N ILE A 53 -1.20 -2.97 7.00
CA ILE A 53 -0.97 -1.52 7.08
C ILE A 53 0.35 -1.22 6.43
N HIS A 54 0.34 -0.32 5.44
CA HIS A 54 1.59 0.10 4.81
C HIS A 54 1.64 1.61 4.65
N MET A 55 2.86 2.13 4.62
CA MET A 55 3.10 3.56 4.69
C MET A 55 4.07 3.98 3.59
N TRP A 56 3.71 5.08 2.90
CA TRP A 56 4.49 5.64 1.80
C TRP A 56 4.72 7.11 2.03
N ARG A 57 5.96 7.52 1.87
CA ARG A 57 6.37 8.92 2.03
C ARG A 57 6.42 9.60 0.66
N TYR A 58 5.91 10.84 0.60
CA TYR A 58 6.00 11.70 -0.58
C TYR A 58 6.43 13.10 -0.16
N GLU A 59 7.02 13.85 -1.08
CA GLU A 59 7.41 15.22 -0.81
C GLU A 59 6.19 16.15 -0.69
N SER A 60 5.12 15.87 -1.48
CA SER A 60 3.90 16.66 -1.54
C SER A 60 2.77 15.85 -2.14
N LEU A 61 1.55 16.39 -2.10
CA LEU A 61 0.41 15.78 -2.81
C LEU A 61 0.65 15.76 -4.32
N ALA A 62 1.28 16.79 -4.87
CA ALA A 62 1.61 16.82 -6.30
C ALA A 62 2.61 15.73 -6.67
N ASP A 63 3.62 15.50 -5.83
CA ASP A 63 4.59 14.42 -6.01
C ASP A 63 3.88 13.06 -5.98
N ARG A 64 3.00 12.85 -5.00
CA ARG A 64 2.19 11.62 -4.91
C ARG A 64 1.37 11.40 -6.18
N GLU A 65 0.68 12.44 -6.65
CA GLU A 65 -0.15 12.33 -7.84
C GLU A 65 0.66 11.95 -9.07
N ALA A 66 1.80 12.58 -9.28
CA ALA A 66 2.68 12.29 -10.41
C ALA A 66 3.21 10.85 -10.36
N ARG A 67 3.66 10.39 -9.19
CA ARG A 67 4.19 9.04 -9.01
C ARG A 67 3.11 7.98 -9.22
N ARG A 68 1.91 8.20 -8.70
CA ARG A 68 0.79 7.27 -8.88
C ARG A 68 0.34 7.23 -10.34
N ALA A 69 0.34 8.37 -11.03
CA ALA A 69 0.02 8.39 -12.46
C ALA A 69 1.03 7.56 -13.27
N ALA A 70 2.31 7.65 -12.96
CA ALA A 70 3.34 6.84 -13.60
C ALA A 70 3.16 5.35 -13.30
N LEU A 71 2.83 5.01 -12.05
CA LEU A 71 2.55 3.63 -11.64
C LEU A 71 1.43 3.01 -12.47
N TYR A 72 0.33 3.74 -12.65
CA TYR A 72 -0.84 3.23 -13.36
C TYR A 72 -0.62 3.08 -14.88
N LYS A 73 0.46 3.64 -15.42
CA LYS A 73 0.88 3.43 -16.81
C LYS A 73 1.81 2.23 -16.97
N ASP A 74 2.30 1.67 -15.88
CA ASP A 74 3.22 0.54 -15.92
C ASP A 74 2.46 -0.75 -16.24
N PRO A 75 2.84 -1.47 -17.31
CA PRO A 75 2.16 -2.74 -17.66
C PRO A 75 2.23 -3.79 -16.56
N GLU A 76 3.30 -3.82 -15.77
CA GLU A 76 3.43 -4.75 -14.64
C GLU A 76 2.38 -4.47 -13.57
N TRP A 77 2.16 -3.17 -13.25
CA TRP A 77 1.13 -2.79 -12.30
C TRP A 77 -0.28 -3.09 -12.83
N GLN A 78 -0.51 -2.82 -14.12
CA GLN A 78 -1.78 -3.14 -14.77
C GLN A 78 -2.06 -4.64 -14.71
N ALA A 79 -1.06 -5.47 -14.95
CA ALA A 79 -1.18 -6.93 -14.86
C ALA A 79 -1.47 -7.38 -13.42
N PHE A 80 -0.82 -6.76 -12.43
CA PHE A 80 -1.10 -7.03 -11.02
C PHE A 80 -2.57 -6.76 -10.67
N LEU A 81 -3.09 -5.61 -11.10
CA LEU A 81 -4.48 -5.24 -10.82
C LEU A 81 -5.47 -6.19 -11.50
N LYS A 82 -5.14 -6.65 -12.71
CA LYS A 82 -6.03 -7.50 -13.51
C LYS A 82 -6.03 -8.96 -13.05
N ASN A 83 -4.88 -9.48 -12.64
CA ASN A 83 -4.67 -10.92 -12.45
C ASN A 83 -4.67 -11.34 -10.97
N GLY A 84 -5.20 -10.50 -10.08
CA GLY A 84 -5.27 -10.82 -8.66
C GLY A 84 -6.12 -12.06 -8.35
N PRO A 85 -5.94 -12.62 -7.15
CA PRO A 85 -6.74 -13.76 -6.71
C PRO A 85 -8.24 -13.47 -6.77
N GLN A 86 -9.00 -14.48 -7.19
CA GLN A 86 -10.45 -14.37 -7.25
C GLN A 86 -11.09 -15.49 -6.40
N PRO A 87 -12.08 -15.17 -5.56
CA PRO A 87 -12.48 -13.79 -5.20
C PRO A 87 -11.39 -13.04 -4.50
N SER A 88 -11.47 -11.70 -4.51
CA SER A 88 -10.47 -10.86 -3.85
C SER A 88 -10.35 -11.22 -2.37
N PRO A 89 -9.11 -11.38 -1.84
CA PRO A 89 -8.95 -11.62 -0.41
C PRO A 89 -9.16 -10.38 0.45
N LEU A 90 -9.29 -9.19 -0.15
CA LEU A 90 -9.53 -7.95 0.57
C LEU A 90 -11.01 -7.67 0.72
N ILE A 91 -11.41 -7.18 1.90
CA ILE A 91 -12.78 -6.75 2.20
C ILE A 91 -12.90 -5.24 2.03
N THR A 92 -11.99 -4.48 2.68
CA THR A 92 -12.00 -3.02 2.67
C THR A 92 -10.60 -2.48 2.49
N GLN A 93 -10.53 -1.24 1.99
CA GLN A 93 -9.30 -0.47 1.87
C GLN A 93 -9.56 0.94 2.35
N GLU A 94 -8.64 1.47 3.15
CA GLU A 94 -8.66 2.85 3.62
C GLU A 94 -7.32 3.48 3.34
N SER A 95 -7.31 4.80 3.13
CA SER A 95 -6.08 5.56 3.00
C SER A 95 -6.21 6.87 3.75
N LYS A 96 -5.15 7.26 4.46
CA LYS A 96 -5.04 8.55 5.13
C LYS A 96 -3.78 9.25 4.66
N ILE A 97 -3.91 10.56 4.42
CA ILE A 97 -2.74 11.41 4.19
C ILE A 97 -2.48 12.17 5.48
N LEU A 98 -1.29 11.98 6.03
CA LEU A 98 -0.86 12.62 7.28
C LEU A 98 0.13 13.73 6.98
N VAL A 99 0.00 14.84 7.70
CA VAL A 99 0.91 15.97 7.62
C VAL A 99 1.65 16.05 8.95
N PRO A 100 2.99 16.08 8.97
CA PRO A 100 3.72 16.11 10.22
C PRO A 100 3.49 17.43 10.96
N THR A 101 3.41 17.33 12.29
CA THR A 101 3.40 18.52 13.15
C THR A 101 4.79 19.14 13.19
N PRO A 102 4.92 20.44 13.61
CA PRO A 102 6.24 21.06 13.67
C PRO A 102 7.25 20.35 14.58
N PHE A 103 6.77 19.61 15.57
CA PHE A 103 7.61 18.88 16.52
C PHE A 103 7.78 17.40 16.17
N SER A 104 7.26 16.95 15.04
CA SER A 104 7.41 15.55 14.63
C SER A 104 8.87 15.26 14.25
N PRO A 105 9.45 14.13 14.73
CA PRO A 105 10.77 13.72 14.25
C PRO A 105 10.80 13.43 12.76
N MET A 106 9.72 12.91 12.21
CA MET A 106 9.56 12.68 10.77
C MET A 106 8.89 13.90 10.13
N LYS A 107 9.57 14.46 9.16
CA LYS A 107 9.08 15.65 8.44
C LYS A 107 9.33 15.55 6.95
#